data_140086080446f2bba35eb9c8725dc4be
#
_entry.id   140086080446f2bba35eb9c8725dc4be
#
_cell.length_a   1.000
_cell.length_b   1.000
_cell.length_c   1.000
_cell.angle_alpha   90.00
_cell.angle_beta   90.00
_cell.angle_gamma   90.00
#
_symmetry.space_group_name_H-M   'P 1'
#
loop_
_entity.id
_entity.type
_entity.pdbx_description
1 polymer ?
#
loop_
_entity_poly.entity_id
_entity_poly.type
_entity_poly.pdbx_seq_one_letter_code
_entity_poly.pdbx_strand_id
1 'polypeptide(L)'
;LVMSLFPHRPLKIKKSTPGKLRYDETITTVDLQQLETFADKLFAKVGIDVEFTRHFLDRVNDERNKKPITMAELTRLFKQEFKRWAKPIAQMGPGQEAVMKDLQTDINLPFALQYDKDNNELDLIAKTVMRKKDFKTPNREFPVEGWSAKYKKSINCSNPKGFSQKAHCAGKKKNEED
;
A
#
# COMPACT_ATOMS: atom_id res chain seq x y z
N LEU A 1 10.19 17.17 -13.00
CA LEU A 1 9.48 18.13 -12.14
C LEU A 1 8.66 17.36 -11.12
N VAL A 2 9.13 17.41 -9.89
CA VAL A 2 8.36 16.87 -8.77
C VAL A 2 7.26 17.88 -8.46
N MET A 3 6.06 17.64 -8.93
CA MET A 3 4.91 18.39 -8.47
C MET A 3 4.67 18.01 -7.01
N SER A 4 4.71 18.98 -6.11
CA SER A 4 4.35 18.74 -4.73
C SER A 4 2.89 18.26 -4.68
N LEU A 5 2.64 17.10 -4.09
CA LEU A 5 1.29 16.57 -3.84
C LEU A 5 0.42 17.56 -3.05
N PHE A 6 1.04 18.43 -2.29
CA PHE A 6 0.40 19.38 -1.38
C PHE A 6 0.99 20.77 -1.59
N PRO A 7 0.43 21.56 -2.53
CA PRO A 7 0.96 22.89 -2.77
C PRO A 7 0.87 23.73 -1.48
N HIS A 8 2.02 24.04 -0.93
CA HIS A 8 2.29 25.16 -0.03
C HIS A 8 1.55 25.28 1.31
N ARG A 9 1.07 24.21 1.91
CA ARG A 9 0.70 24.26 3.34
C ARG A 9 1.82 23.67 4.17
N PRO A 10 2.50 24.48 5.04
CA PRO A 10 3.42 23.92 6.01
C PRO A 10 2.61 23.00 6.93
N LEU A 11 3.01 21.73 6.98
CA LEU A 11 2.46 20.81 7.97
C LEU A 11 2.82 21.35 9.35
N LYS A 12 1.81 21.66 10.14
CA LYS A 12 2.01 21.90 11.56
C LYS A 12 2.45 20.58 12.18
N ILE A 13 3.73 20.45 12.42
CA ILE A 13 4.26 19.36 13.24
C ILE A 13 3.65 19.55 14.62
N LYS A 14 2.67 18.72 14.96
CA LYS A 14 2.20 18.68 16.35
C LYS A 14 3.37 18.16 17.18
N LYS A 15 3.96 19.05 17.98
CA LYS A 15 4.96 18.65 18.97
C LYS A 15 4.33 17.58 19.86
N SER A 16 4.89 16.39 19.84
CA SER A 16 4.45 15.32 20.71
C SER A 16 4.67 15.73 22.15
N THR A 17 3.70 15.54 22.99
CA THR A 17 3.82 15.70 24.44
C THR A 17 4.85 14.69 24.96
N PRO A 18 5.83 15.10 25.78
CA PRO A 18 6.77 14.16 26.37
C PRO A 18 6.02 13.09 27.17
N GLY A 19 6.23 11.83 26.85
CA GLY A 19 5.66 10.70 27.59
C GLY A 19 4.81 9.72 26.80
N LYS A 20 4.43 10.05 25.55
CA LYS A 20 3.78 9.09 24.65
C LYS A 20 4.52 9.05 23.32
N LEU A 21 5.40 8.08 23.20
CA LEU A 21 6.04 7.73 21.94
C LEU A 21 4.97 7.14 20.99
N ARG A 22 4.28 8.01 20.28
CA ARG A 22 3.37 7.63 19.20
C ARG A 22 3.94 8.03 17.85
N TYR A 23 5.23 7.79 17.65
CA TYR A 23 5.91 8.10 16.39
C TYR A 23 5.38 7.29 15.21
N ASP A 24 4.69 6.18 15.49
CA ASP A 24 4.33 5.20 14.47
C ASP A 24 2.87 5.27 14.02
N GLU A 25 2.05 6.12 14.63
CA GLU A 25 0.60 6.09 14.36
C GLU A 25 0.14 7.06 13.28
N THR A 26 0.93 8.08 12.96
CA THR A 26 0.51 9.11 12.00
C THR A 26 1.46 9.15 10.80
N ILE A 27 0.90 8.92 9.62
CA ILE A 27 1.62 9.05 8.36
C ILE A 27 1.73 10.52 8.01
N THR A 28 2.96 10.98 7.80
CA THR A 28 3.27 12.37 7.43
C THR A 28 3.35 12.53 5.91
N THR A 29 3.42 13.78 5.44
CA THR A 29 3.67 14.08 4.03
C THR A 29 4.99 13.49 3.55
N VAL A 30 6.04 13.55 4.39
CA VAL A 30 7.36 12.99 4.07
C VAL A 30 7.26 11.47 3.89
N ASP A 31 6.55 10.80 4.79
CA ASP A 31 6.30 9.36 4.68
C ASP A 31 5.59 9.03 3.37
N LEU A 32 4.58 9.81 3.00
CA LEU A 32 3.81 9.59 1.78
C LEU A 32 4.65 9.85 0.53
N GLN A 33 5.55 10.84 0.55
CA GLN A 33 6.50 11.08 -0.54
C GLN A 33 7.48 9.91 -0.71
N GLN A 34 7.93 9.32 0.38
CA GLN A 34 8.78 8.13 0.35
C GLN A 34 8.02 6.93 -0.25
N LEU A 35 6.77 6.75 0.13
CA LEU A 35 5.91 5.71 -0.44
C LEU A 35 5.70 5.93 -1.93
N GLU A 36 5.47 7.16 -2.34
CA GLU A 36 5.32 7.53 -3.76
C GLU A 36 6.57 7.19 -4.56
N THR A 37 7.75 7.58 -4.06
CA THR A 37 9.03 7.24 -4.70
C THR A 37 9.20 5.73 -4.85
N PHE A 38 8.87 4.98 -3.82
CA PHE A 38 8.92 3.52 -3.84
C PHE A 38 7.95 2.92 -4.86
N ALA A 39 6.69 3.37 -4.85
CA ALA A 39 5.67 2.89 -5.77
C ALA A 39 5.98 3.26 -7.22
N ASP A 40 6.49 4.46 -7.46
CA ASP A 40 6.93 4.91 -8.79
C ASP A 40 8.01 4.01 -9.36
N LYS A 41 9.00 3.64 -8.58
CA LYS A 41 10.07 2.72 -9.03
C LYS A 41 9.53 1.37 -9.44
N LEU A 42 8.53 0.86 -8.73
CA LEU A 42 7.90 -0.41 -9.07
C LEU A 42 7.09 -0.27 -10.36
N PHE A 43 6.15 0.65 -10.39
CA PHE A 43 5.18 0.77 -11.48
C PHE A 43 5.75 1.40 -12.75
N ALA A 44 6.89 2.10 -12.68
CA ALA A 44 7.59 2.57 -13.86
C ALA A 44 7.94 1.44 -14.84
N LYS A 45 8.13 0.23 -14.33
CA LYS A 45 8.40 -0.96 -15.16
C LYS A 45 7.25 -1.31 -16.10
N VAL A 46 6.05 -0.84 -15.81
CA VAL A 46 4.86 -1.00 -16.66
C VAL A 46 4.32 0.32 -17.20
N GLY A 47 5.13 1.40 -17.13
CA GLY A 47 4.80 2.71 -17.68
C GLY A 47 3.79 3.50 -16.86
N ILE A 48 3.71 3.25 -15.57
CA ILE A 48 2.77 3.92 -14.66
C ILE A 48 3.54 4.78 -13.66
N ASP A 49 3.11 6.04 -13.52
CA ASP A 49 3.50 6.94 -12.44
C ASP A 49 2.44 6.91 -11.33
N VAL A 50 2.86 6.85 -10.07
CA VAL A 50 1.96 6.76 -8.92
C VAL A 50 1.89 8.11 -8.21
N GLU A 51 0.67 8.59 -7.98
CA GLU A 51 0.42 9.83 -7.26
C GLU A 51 -0.58 9.62 -6.13
N PHE A 52 -0.39 10.37 -5.03
CA PHE A 52 -1.31 10.38 -3.90
C PHE A 52 -2.01 11.72 -3.80
N THR A 53 -3.31 11.70 -3.49
CA THR A 53 -4.07 12.93 -3.26
C THR A 53 -3.93 13.39 -1.80
N ARG A 54 -4.24 14.66 -1.56
CA ARG A 54 -4.33 15.17 -0.19
C ARG A 54 -5.40 14.45 0.62
N HIS A 55 -6.50 14.12 -0.04
CA HIS A 55 -7.57 13.35 0.59
C HIS A 55 -7.07 11.98 1.06
N PHE A 56 -6.15 11.36 0.32
CA PHE A 56 -5.50 10.12 0.75
C PHE A 56 -4.79 10.30 2.09
N LEU A 57 -4.01 11.38 2.24
CA LEU A 57 -3.32 11.66 3.50
C LEU A 57 -4.28 11.86 4.67
N ASP A 58 -5.37 12.58 4.45
CA ASP A 58 -6.38 12.79 5.47
C ASP A 58 -7.06 11.47 5.87
N ARG A 59 -7.34 10.62 4.91
CA ARG A 59 -8.01 9.34 5.15
C ARG A 59 -7.12 8.27 5.77
N VAL A 60 -5.86 8.24 5.42
CA VAL A 60 -4.93 7.24 6.00
C VAL A 60 -4.78 7.44 7.50
N ASN A 61 -4.94 8.68 7.98
CA ASN A 61 -4.85 9.05 9.39
C ASN A 61 -6.23 9.19 10.07
N ASP A 62 -7.30 8.82 9.39
CA ASP A 62 -8.66 8.97 9.91
C ASP A 62 -8.95 7.96 11.03
N GLU A 63 -9.56 8.44 12.10
CA GLU A 63 -9.95 7.61 13.26
C GLU A 63 -10.92 6.48 12.89
N ARG A 64 -11.69 6.63 11.80
CA ARG A 64 -12.61 5.60 11.30
C ARG A 64 -11.91 4.32 10.88
N ASN A 65 -10.61 4.35 10.66
CA ASN A 65 -9.82 3.14 10.40
C ASN A 65 -9.70 2.23 11.63
N LYS A 66 -10.06 2.72 12.81
CA LYS A 66 -9.99 2.03 14.11
C LYS A 66 -8.56 1.67 14.52
N LYS A 67 -7.88 0.89 13.70
CA LYS A 67 -6.47 0.56 13.85
C LYS A 67 -5.67 1.41 12.86
N PRO A 68 -4.60 2.10 13.30
CA PRO A 68 -3.78 2.91 12.40
C PRO A 68 -3.25 2.13 11.21
N ILE A 69 -3.29 2.74 10.03
CA ILE A 69 -2.67 2.20 8.84
C ILE A 69 -1.19 2.59 8.87
N THR A 70 -0.31 1.62 8.72
CA THR A 70 1.14 1.84 8.83
C THR A 70 1.81 1.93 7.46
N MET A 71 2.97 2.57 7.42
CA MET A 71 3.81 2.62 6.22
C MET A 71 4.24 1.23 5.77
N ALA A 72 4.51 0.33 6.70
CA ALA A 72 4.86 -1.05 6.38
C ALA A 72 3.72 -1.78 5.66
N GLU A 73 2.50 -1.59 6.11
CA GLU A 73 1.30 -2.16 5.47
C GLU A 73 1.11 -1.62 4.04
N LEU A 74 1.26 -0.31 3.85
CA LEU A 74 1.12 0.32 2.53
C LEU A 74 2.25 -0.10 1.58
N THR A 75 3.47 -0.13 2.04
CA THR A 75 4.63 -0.58 1.25
C THR A 75 4.44 -2.01 0.78
N ARG A 76 3.99 -2.88 1.68
CA ARG A 76 3.68 -4.27 1.35
C ARG A 76 2.54 -4.36 0.33
N LEU A 77 1.49 -3.56 0.49
CA LEU A 77 0.36 -3.53 -0.43
C LEU A 77 0.83 -3.21 -1.86
N PHE A 78 1.57 -2.13 -2.04
CA PHE A 78 2.09 -1.74 -3.36
C PHE A 78 3.02 -2.80 -3.95
N LYS A 79 3.88 -3.37 -3.14
CA LYS A 79 4.79 -4.43 -3.58
C LYS A 79 4.05 -5.67 -4.08
N GLN A 80 3.05 -6.12 -3.33
CA GLN A 80 2.25 -7.28 -3.70
C GLN A 80 1.34 -7.01 -4.90
N GLU A 81 0.74 -5.81 -4.95
CA GLU A 81 -0.07 -5.38 -6.10
C GLU A 81 0.77 -5.35 -7.37
N PHE A 82 1.96 -4.78 -7.32
CA PHE A 82 2.86 -4.77 -8.46
C PHE A 82 3.21 -6.20 -8.90
N LYS A 83 3.58 -7.03 -7.97
CA LYS A 83 4.01 -8.41 -8.27
C LYS A 83 2.91 -9.22 -8.94
N ARG A 84 1.67 -9.05 -8.49
CA ARG A 84 0.54 -9.87 -8.93
C ARG A 84 -0.27 -9.22 -10.05
N TRP A 85 -0.48 -7.91 -10.00
CA TRP A 85 -1.47 -7.22 -10.81
C TRP A 85 -0.92 -6.11 -11.70
N ALA A 86 0.39 -5.91 -11.78
CA ALA A 86 0.99 -4.81 -12.55
C ALA A 86 0.49 -4.78 -13.99
N LYS A 87 0.55 -5.90 -14.68
CA LYS A 87 0.09 -6.01 -16.07
C LYS A 87 -1.41 -5.77 -16.24
N PRO A 88 -2.30 -6.44 -15.49
CA PRO A 88 -3.72 -6.15 -15.55
C PRO A 88 -4.08 -4.69 -15.25
N ILE A 89 -3.42 -4.08 -14.30
CA ILE A 89 -3.63 -2.65 -13.98
C ILE A 89 -3.22 -1.79 -15.17
N ALA A 90 -2.04 -2.00 -15.73
CA ALA A 90 -1.57 -1.24 -16.89
C ALA A 90 -2.48 -1.43 -18.12
N GLN A 91 -3.10 -2.59 -18.28
CA GLN A 91 -3.99 -2.90 -19.37
C GLN A 91 -5.39 -2.28 -19.24
N MET A 92 -5.77 -1.80 -18.07
CA MET A 92 -7.06 -1.13 -17.88
C MET A 92 -7.21 0.11 -18.75
N GLY A 93 -6.12 0.84 -18.94
CA GLY A 93 -6.13 2.08 -19.68
C GLY A 93 -6.67 3.29 -18.91
N PRO A 94 -6.56 4.48 -19.53
CA PRO A 94 -6.98 5.73 -18.88
C PRO A 94 -8.49 5.81 -18.69
N GLY A 95 -8.90 6.55 -17.65
CA GLY A 95 -10.31 6.78 -17.34
C GLY A 95 -10.96 5.67 -16.52
N GLN A 96 -10.24 4.60 -16.19
CA GLN A 96 -10.77 3.50 -15.39
C GLN A 96 -10.48 3.70 -13.91
N GLU A 97 -11.38 3.20 -13.08
CA GLU A 97 -11.27 3.18 -11.63
C GLU A 97 -11.24 1.74 -11.13
N ALA A 98 -10.47 1.52 -10.06
CA ALA A 98 -10.36 0.21 -9.45
C ALA A 98 -9.96 0.33 -7.98
N VAL A 99 -9.86 -0.79 -7.30
CA VAL A 99 -9.49 -0.84 -5.88
C VAL A 99 -8.42 -1.89 -5.66
N MET A 100 -7.31 -1.48 -5.04
CA MET A 100 -6.36 -2.42 -4.46
C MET A 100 -6.90 -2.89 -3.11
N LYS A 101 -6.90 -4.18 -2.87
CA LYS A 101 -7.40 -4.75 -1.61
C LYS A 101 -6.35 -5.64 -0.97
N ASP A 102 -6.07 -5.40 0.28
CA ASP A 102 -5.29 -6.32 1.11
C ASP A 102 -6.23 -7.10 2.02
N LEU A 103 -6.47 -8.35 1.69
CA LEU A 103 -7.40 -9.20 2.43
C LEU A 103 -6.88 -9.59 3.82
N GLN A 104 -5.58 -9.43 4.06
CA GLN A 104 -4.98 -9.74 5.35
C GLN A 104 -5.14 -8.60 6.36
N THR A 105 -5.08 -7.36 5.89
CA THR A 105 -5.14 -6.16 6.75
C THR A 105 -6.45 -5.40 6.64
N ASP A 106 -7.35 -5.83 5.75
CA ASP A 106 -8.60 -5.15 5.41
C ASP A 106 -8.41 -3.73 4.84
N ILE A 107 -7.21 -3.43 4.32
CA ILE A 107 -6.93 -2.16 3.67
C ILE A 107 -7.46 -2.17 2.25
N ASN A 108 -8.20 -1.12 1.90
CA ASN A 108 -8.74 -0.87 0.57
C ASN A 108 -8.21 0.46 0.07
N LEU A 109 -7.68 0.47 -1.15
CA LEU A 109 -7.08 1.65 -1.77
C LEU A 109 -7.72 1.88 -3.13
N PRO A 110 -8.80 2.68 -3.20
CA PRO A 110 -9.37 3.12 -4.48
C PRO A 110 -8.41 4.02 -5.26
N PHE A 111 -8.32 3.76 -6.55
CA PHE A 111 -7.48 4.55 -7.45
C PHE A 111 -8.14 4.75 -8.80
N ALA A 112 -7.66 5.73 -9.54
CA ALA A 112 -8.04 5.99 -10.92
C ALA A 112 -6.81 6.03 -11.81
N LEU A 113 -6.96 5.65 -13.06
CA LEU A 113 -5.93 5.80 -14.08
C LEU A 113 -6.25 7.00 -14.97
N GLN A 114 -5.28 7.89 -15.15
CA GLN A 114 -5.39 9.05 -16.01
C GLN A 114 -4.20 9.11 -16.97
N TYR A 115 -4.43 9.56 -18.18
CA TYR A 115 -3.35 9.79 -19.13
C TYR A 115 -2.80 11.20 -18.98
N ASP A 116 -1.51 11.27 -18.70
CA ASP A 116 -0.78 12.53 -18.66
C ASP A 116 -0.18 12.82 -20.05
N LYS A 117 -0.79 13.78 -20.77
CA LYS A 117 -0.37 14.16 -22.12
C LYS A 117 1.00 14.81 -22.13
N ASP A 118 1.35 15.55 -21.08
CA ASP A 118 2.59 16.32 -21.01
C ASP A 118 3.80 15.39 -20.87
N ASN A 119 3.67 14.33 -20.08
CA ASN A 119 4.72 13.36 -19.85
C ASN A 119 4.55 12.07 -20.65
N ASN A 120 3.46 11.94 -21.41
CA ASN A 120 3.12 10.75 -22.19
C ASN A 120 3.20 9.47 -21.35
N GLU A 121 2.57 9.52 -20.20
CA GLU A 121 2.55 8.40 -19.27
C GLU A 121 1.15 8.19 -18.67
N LEU A 122 0.94 7.04 -18.06
CA LEU A 122 -0.28 6.70 -17.38
C LEU A 122 -0.09 6.94 -15.88
N ASP A 123 -0.90 7.82 -15.30
CA ASP A 123 -0.86 8.12 -13.89
C ASP A 123 -1.85 7.25 -13.11
N LEU A 124 -1.38 6.58 -12.06
CA LEU A 124 -2.21 5.92 -11.06
C LEU A 124 -2.38 6.87 -9.89
N ILE A 125 -3.61 7.36 -9.73
CA ILE A 125 -3.94 8.32 -8.69
C ILE A 125 -4.62 7.59 -7.54
N ALA A 126 -3.90 7.44 -6.42
CA ALA A 126 -4.43 6.90 -5.19
C ALA A 126 -5.35 7.94 -4.54
N LYS A 127 -6.66 7.74 -4.67
CA LYS A 127 -7.67 8.73 -4.27
C LYS A 127 -7.89 8.77 -2.77
N THR A 128 -7.95 7.61 -2.15
CA THR A 128 -8.28 7.45 -0.72
C THR A 128 -7.80 6.09 -0.25
N VAL A 129 -7.94 5.87 1.04
CA VAL A 129 -7.59 4.58 1.66
C VAL A 129 -8.45 4.40 2.90
N MET A 130 -8.82 3.17 3.19
CA MET A 130 -9.58 2.83 4.38
C MET A 130 -9.31 1.40 4.84
N ARG A 131 -9.31 1.21 6.13
CA ARG A 131 -9.31 -0.13 6.72
C ARG A 131 -10.76 -0.51 6.98
N LYS A 132 -11.33 -1.34 6.12
CA LYS A 132 -12.72 -1.79 6.23
C LYS A 132 -12.84 -3.21 5.75
N LYS A 133 -13.28 -4.09 6.64
CA LYS A 133 -13.67 -5.43 6.29
C LYS A 133 -14.95 -5.40 5.45
N ASP A 134 -15.10 -6.32 4.54
CA ASP A 134 -16.29 -6.42 3.68
C ASP A 134 -16.58 -5.16 2.84
N PHE A 135 -15.54 -4.44 2.47
CA PHE A 135 -15.66 -3.31 1.55
C PHE A 135 -16.17 -3.78 0.20
N LYS A 136 -17.26 -3.16 -0.27
CA LYS A 136 -17.89 -3.46 -1.55
C LYS A 136 -17.81 -2.27 -2.47
N THR A 137 -17.54 -2.54 -3.75
CA THR A 137 -17.46 -1.53 -4.80
C THR A 137 -17.95 -2.13 -6.11
N PRO A 138 -18.60 -1.34 -6.99
CA PRO A 138 -18.90 -1.76 -8.35
C PRO A 138 -17.66 -1.79 -9.26
N ASN A 139 -16.56 -1.17 -8.83
CA ASN A 139 -15.32 -1.10 -9.58
C ASN A 139 -14.51 -2.40 -9.48
N ARG A 140 -13.62 -2.60 -10.43
CA ARG A 140 -12.74 -3.76 -10.44
C ARG A 140 -11.87 -3.80 -9.18
N GLU A 141 -11.72 -4.98 -8.63
CA GLU A 141 -10.89 -5.21 -7.44
C GLU A 141 -9.63 -5.99 -7.79
N PHE A 142 -8.51 -5.61 -7.17
CA PHE A 142 -7.24 -6.32 -7.27
C PHE A 142 -6.84 -6.81 -5.89
N PRO A 143 -7.35 -7.97 -5.46
CA PRO A 143 -7.07 -8.46 -4.13
C PRO A 143 -5.68 -9.08 -4.03
N VAL A 144 -5.00 -8.79 -2.94
CA VAL A 144 -3.77 -9.47 -2.53
C VAL A 144 -3.95 -10.00 -1.12
N GLU A 145 -3.31 -11.11 -0.83
CA GLU A 145 -3.28 -11.67 0.51
C GLU A 145 -1.91 -12.27 0.77
N GLY A 146 -1.54 -12.31 2.04
CA GLY A 146 -0.41 -13.09 2.46
C GLY A 146 -0.70 -14.58 2.26
N TRP A 147 0.24 -15.41 2.59
CA TRP A 147 0.04 -16.84 2.53
C TRP A 147 -1.15 -17.25 3.40
N SER A 148 -2.08 -18.01 2.82
CA SER A 148 -3.21 -18.55 3.57
C SER A 148 -2.73 -19.49 4.69
N ALA A 149 -3.55 -19.64 5.73
CA ALA A 149 -3.24 -20.57 6.82
C ALA A 149 -3.01 -21.99 6.30
N LYS A 150 -3.77 -22.41 5.29
CA LYS A 150 -3.60 -23.69 4.62
C LYS A 150 -2.23 -23.80 3.93
N TYR A 151 -1.81 -22.77 3.22
CA TYR A 151 -0.50 -22.73 2.56
C TYR A 151 0.64 -22.72 3.58
N LYS A 152 0.53 -21.92 4.64
CA LYS A 152 1.52 -21.90 5.73
C LYS A 152 1.71 -23.24 6.39
N LYS A 153 0.63 -23.98 6.58
CA LYS A 153 0.67 -25.37 7.12
C LYS A 153 1.29 -26.36 6.14
N SER A 154 1.17 -26.12 4.84
CA SER A 154 1.72 -26.99 3.80
C SER A 154 3.22 -26.82 3.58
N ILE A 155 3.82 -25.76 4.12
CA ILE A 155 5.26 -25.51 3.97
C ILE A 155 6.06 -26.53 4.76
N ASN A 156 6.93 -27.26 4.06
CA ASN A 156 7.86 -28.19 4.68
C ASN A 156 9.07 -27.43 5.25
N CYS A 157 9.07 -27.20 6.56
CA CYS A 157 10.18 -26.52 7.23
C CYS A 157 11.45 -27.37 7.35
N SER A 158 11.37 -28.68 7.10
CA SER A 158 12.56 -29.53 6.98
C SER A 158 13.32 -29.31 5.68
N ASN A 159 12.62 -28.87 4.64
CA ASN A 159 13.20 -28.55 3.34
C ASN A 159 12.51 -27.32 2.73
N PRO A 160 12.71 -26.13 3.31
CA PRO A 160 12.06 -24.91 2.81
C PRO A 160 12.60 -24.53 1.44
N LYS A 161 11.68 -24.20 0.52
CA LYS A 161 12.01 -23.78 -0.84
C LYS A 161 12.04 -22.27 -0.92
N GLY A 162 13.17 -21.70 -1.33
CA GLY A 162 13.32 -20.26 -1.52
C GLY A 162 13.44 -19.47 -0.23
N PHE A 163 13.81 -18.19 -0.38
CA PHE A 163 14.08 -17.30 0.73
C PHE A 163 12.86 -17.05 1.62
N SER A 164 11.69 -16.88 1.01
CA SER A 164 10.45 -16.55 1.76
C SER A 164 10.01 -17.70 2.68
N GLN A 165 10.11 -18.94 2.22
CA GLN A 165 9.79 -20.09 3.07
C GLN A 165 10.81 -20.28 4.19
N LYS A 166 12.09 -20.05 3.93
CA LYS A 166 13.13 -20.08 4.95
C LYS A 166 12.89 -19.07 6.05
N ALA A 167 12.52 -17.84 5.69
CA ALA A 167 12.19 -16.79 6.65
C ALA A 167 10.96 -17.15 7.50
N HIS A 168 9.92 -17.71 6.89
CA HIS A 168 8.73 -18.18 7.60
C HIS A 168 9.06 -19.29 8.60
N CYS A 169 9.86 -20.27 8.22
CA CYS A 169 10.25 -21.39 9.08
C CYS A 169 11.15 -20.95 10.23
N ALA A 170 12.04 -19.99 9.99
CA ALA A 170 12.88 -19.42 11.06
C ALA A 170 12.04 -18.67 12.11
N GLY A 171 11.02 -17.91 11.68
CA GLY A 171 10.09 -17.24 12.58
C GLY A 171 9.26 -18.20 13.43
N LYS A 172 8.84 -19.33 12.86
CA LYS A 172 8.08 -20.36 13.56
C LYS A 172 8.89 -21.02 14.68
N LYS A 173 10.16 -21.33 14.47
CA LYS A 173 11.04 -21.88 15.50
C LYS A 173 11.18 -20.99 16.72
N LYS A 174 11.26 -19.66 16.52
CA LYS A 174 11.33 -18.71 17.63
C LYS A 174 10.09 -18.72 18.52
N ASN A 175 8.92 -18.94 17.94
CA ASN A 175 7.67 -18.97 18.69
C ASN A 175 7.45 -20.30 19.43
N GLU A 176 8.14 -21.36 19.05
CA GLU A 176 8.07 -22.69 19.72
C GLU A 176 9.06 -22.82 20.87
N GLU A 177 10.10 -21.98 20.93
CA GLU A 177 11.11 -21.98 21.99
C GLU A 177 10.73 -21.10 23.21
N ASP A 178 9.71 -20.29 23.10
CA ASP A 178 9.12 -19.51 24.17
C ASP A 178 7.92 -20.27 24.78
#